data_af675f8aba29a828d0bf96296058d557
#
_entry.id   af675f8aba29a828d0bf96296058d557
#
_cell.length_a   1.000
_cell.length_b   1.000
_cell.length_c   1.000
_cell.angle_alpha   90.00
_cell.angle_beta   90.00
_cell.angle_gamma   90.00
#
_symmetry.space_group_name_H-M   'P 1'
#
loop_
_entity.id
_entity.type
_entity.pdbx_description
1 polymer ?
#
loop_
_entity_poly.entity_id
_entity_poly.type
_entity_poly.pdbx_seq_one_letter_code
_entity_poly.pdbx_strand_id
1 'polypeptide(L)'
;MPLIIEENILYCDLDGVLVDFEKGVKERMKKYPDDLNKTNMWITLRKTPNFYANLPWMPEGKALWSAIKDYNPVILTGCPKGGWSEADKRAWCARELGANVKVITCDTKDKPNFCSEGDILIDDRDVIKDAWIAKKGKYIHYAEGNLEYYIKEIERNL
;
A
#
# COMPACT_ATOMS: atom_id res chain seq x y z
N MET A 1 -7.93 13.67 -35.43
CA MET A 1 -8.15 13.47 -33.97
C MET A 1 -6.93 12.81 -33.37
N PRO A 2 -6.27 13.45 -32.43
CA PRO A 2 -5.20 12.78 -31.72
C PRO A 2 -5.77 11.58 -30.93
N LEU A 3 -5.12 10.43 -31.05
CA LEU A 3 -5.43 9.27 -30.22
C LEU A 3 -5.03 9.59 -28.78
N ILE A 4 -6.00 9.61 -27.88
CA ILE A 4 -5.71 9.68 -26.45
C ILE A 4 -5.33 8.28 -26.02
N ILE A 5 -4.04 8.06 -25.78
CA ILE A 5 -3.57 6.83 -25.18
C ILE A 5 -3.67 7.02 -23.67
N GLU A 6 -4.63 6.34 -23.05
CA GLU A 6 -4.67 6.30 -21.59
C GLU A 6 -3.51 5.45 -21.11
N GLU A 7 -2.62 6.05 -20.31
CA GLU A 7 -1.54 5.34 -19.68
C GLU A 7 -2.09 4.46 -18.55
N ASN A 8 -1.49 3.29 -18.38
CA ASN A 8 -1.80 2.41 -17.27
C ASN A 8 -1.42 3.08 -15.94
N ILE A 9 -2.18 2.79 -14.91
CA ILE A 9 -1.95 3.31 -13.58
C ILE A 9 -1.04 2.35 -12.81
N LEU A 10 -0.04 2.90 -12.14
CA LEU A 10 0.75 2.19 -11.14
C LEU A 10 0.11 2.42 -9.78
N TYR A 11 -0.43 1.37 -9.20
CA TYR A 11 -0.95 1.38 -7.84
C TYR A 11 0.10 0.84 -6.88
N CYS A 12 0.19 1.44 -5.71
CA CYS A 12 1.12 1.02 -4.66
C CYS A 12 0.36 0.87 -3.34
N ASP A 13 0.47 -0.30 -2.72
CA ASP A 13 -0.03 -0.54 -1.38
C ASP A 13 0.77 0.29 -0.37
N LEU A 14 0.23 0.47 0.80
CA LEU A 14 0.84 1.26 1.87
C LEU A 14 1.49 0.36 2.93
N ASP A 15 0.68 -0.39 3.68
CA ASP A 15 1.20 -1.23 4.75
C ASP A 15 2.00 -2.41 4.19
N GLY A 16 3.22 -2.61 4.71
CA GLY A 16 4.11 -3.68 4.26
C GLY A 16 4.91 -3.36 3.00
N VAL A 17 4.63 -2.25 2.33
CA VAL A 17 5.36 -1.77 1.15
C VAL A 17 6.11 -0.47 1.47
N LEU A 18 5.40 0.57 1.84
CA LEU A 18 5.99 1.85 2.23
C LEU A 18 6.02 2.04 3.74
N VAL A 19 5.01 1.58 4.43
CA VAL A 19 4.76 1.81 5.86
C VAL A 19 4.91 0.51 6.64
N ASP A 20 5.62 0.57 7.77
CA ASP A 20 5.91 -0.59 8.61
C ASP A 20 4.86 -0.75 9.72
N PHE A 21 3.73 -1.36 9.35
CA PHE A 21 2.64 -1.67 10.28
C PHE A 21 3.10 -2.59 11.40
N GLU A 22 3.85 -3.64 11.08
CA GLU A 22 4.30 -4.61 12.09
C GLU A 22 5.17 -3.97 13.14
N LYS A 23 6.09 -3.09 12.74
CA LYS A 23 6.94 -2.35 13.67
C LYS A 23 6.11 -1.43 14.56
N GLY A 24 5.12 -0.75 13.98
CA GLY A 24 4.20 0.09 14.75
C GLY A 24 3.43 -0.68 15.80
N VAL A 25 2.93 -1.86 15.45
CA VAL A 25 2.25 -2.75 16.42
C VAL A 25 3.22 -3.18 17.51
N LYS A 26 4.43 -3.58 17.15
CA LYS A 26 5.47 -3.99 18.13
C LYS A 26 5.81 -2.86 19.10
N GLU A 27 5.94 -1.64 18.61
CA GLU A 27 6.22 -0.47 19.46
C GLU A 27 5.05 -0.18 20.41
N ARG A 28 3.81 -0.31 19.93
CA ARG A 28 2.61 -0.01 20.73
C ARG A 28 2.25 -1.13 21.71
N MET A 29 2.36 -2.40 21.31
CA MET A 29 1.85 -3.56 22.06
C MET A 29 2.94 -4.47 22.57
N LYS A 30 4.21 -4.19 22.29
CA LYS A 30 5.39 -4.96 22.72
C LYS A 30 5.51 -6.36 22.13
N LYS A 31 4.63 -6.71 21.18
CA LYS A 31 4.65 -7.96 20.43
C LYS A 31 4.32 -7.71 18.97
N TYR A 32 4.82 -8.57 18.10
CA TYR A 32 4.44 -8.54 16.68
C TYR A 32 3.02 -9.06 16.46
N PRO A 33 2.35 -8.68 15.37
CA PRO A 33 0.96 -9.10 15.10
C PRO A 33 0.74 -10.60 15.19
N ASP A 34 1.68 -11.41 14.71
CA ASP A 34 1.54 -12.87 14.72
C ASP A 34 1.49 -13.47 16.14
N ASP A 35 2.03 -12.78 17.13
CA ASP A 35 2.06 -13.20 18.52
C ASP A 35 0.89 -12.63 19.34
N LEU A 36 -0.03 -11.93 18.70
CA LEU A 36 -1.14 -11.27 19.36
C LEU A 36 -2.49 -11.91 18.97
N ASN A 37 -3.43 -11.89 19.92
CA ASN A 37 -4.83 -12.13 19.60
C ASN A 37 -5.31 -11.01 18.68
N LYS A 38 -5.83 -11.35 17.51
CA LYS A 38 -6.19 -10.35 16.48
C LYS A 38 -7.30 -9.42 16.94
N THR A 39 -8.31 -9.94 17.62
CA THR A 39 -9.41 -9.12 18.14
C THR A 39 -8.90 -8.07 19.13
N ASN A 40 -8.07 -8.49 20.10
CA ASN A 40 -7.49 -7.57 21.08
C ASN A 40 -6.55 -6.56 20.42
N MET A 41 -5.76 -7.01 19.44
CA MET A 41 -4.89 -6.12 18.68
C MET A 41 -5.69 -4.99 18.03
N TRP A 42 -6.73 -5.32 17.28
CA TRP A 42 -7.52 -4.32 16.58
C TRP A 42 -8.26 -3.38 17.52
N ILE A 43 -8.78 -3.88 18.66
CA ILE A 43 -9.39 -3.04 19.69
C ILE A 43 -8.37 -2.02 20.21
N THR A 44 -7.16 -2.46 20.52
CA THR A 44 -6.10 -1.58 21.04
C THR A 44 -5.66 -0.55 20.02
N LEU A 45 -5.44 -0.95 18.77
CA LEU A 45 -4.99 -0.04 17.73
C LEU A 45 -6.04 1.02 17.42
N ARG A 46 -7.31 0.63 17.37
CA ARG A 46 -8.43 1.55 17.15
C ARG A 46 -8.49 2.65 18.23
N LYS A 47 -8.15 2.30 19.47
CA LYS A 47 -8.14 3.24 20.61
C LYS A 47 -6.85 4.04 20.71
N THR A 48 -5.85 3.74 19.90
CA THR A 48 -4.56 4.44 19.91
C THR A 48 -4.66 5.66 18.99
N PRO A 49 -4.64 6.89 19.52
CA PRO A 49 -4.76 8.10 18.69
C PRO A 49 -3.62 8.15 17.67
N ASN A 50 -3.98 8.45 16.42
CA ASN A 50 -3.03 8.66 15.33
C ASN A 50 -2.11 7.46 15.06
N PHE A 51 -2.57 6.25 15.34
CA PHE A 51 -1.74 5.05 15.17
C PHE A 51 -1.14 4.97 13.75
N TYR A 52 -2.00 5.00 12.72
CA TYR A 52 -1.52 4.92 11.34
C TYR A 52 -0.75 6.17 10.90
N ALA A 53 -1.14 7.35 11.39
CA ALA A 53 -0.48 8.59 11.03
C ALA A 53 0.99 8.63 11.49
N ASN A 54 1.31 7.91 12.56
CA ASN A 54 2.64 7.91 13.17
C ASN A 54 3.48 6.68 12.82
N LEU A 55 3.04 5.84 11.90
CA LEU A 55 3.79 4.65 11.52
C LEU A 55 5.12 5.00 10.84
N PRO A 56 6.17 4.21 11.10
CA PRO A 56 7.45 4.42 10.44
C PRO A 56 7.40 3.91 9.00
N TRP A 57 8.38 4.36 8.20
CA TRP A 57 8.61 3.79 6.89
C TRP A 57 9.12 2.35 7.00
N MET A 58 8.80 1.53 5.99
CA MET A 58 9.53 0.28 5.78
C MET A 58 11.02 0.61 5.55
N PRO A 59 11.94 -0.31 5.91
CA PRO A 59 13.38 -0.06 5.75
C PRO A 59 13.78 0.38 4.34
N GLU A 60 13.19 -0.20 3.30
CA GLU A 60 13.46 0.16 1.90
C GLU A 60 12.36 1.04 1.28
N GLY A 61 11.39 1.49 2.08
CA GLY A 61 10.22 2.22 1.59
C GLY A 61 10.56 3.53 0.91
N LYS A 62 11.45 4.32 1.49
CA LYS A 62 11.85 5.60 0.89
C LYS A 62 12.58 5.41 -0.44
N ALA A 63 13.44 4.40 -0.53
CA ALA A 63 14.16 4.09 -1.76
C ALA A 63 13.21 3.61 -2.85
N LEU A 64 12.24 2.76 -2.50
CA LEU A 64 11.20 2.33 -3.45
C LEU A 64 10.40 3.53 -3.94
N TRP A 65 9.92 4.38 -3.03
CA TRP A 65 9.15 5.55 -3.40
C TRP A 65 9.93 6.49 -4.32
N SER A 66 11.20 6.74 -4.01
CA SER A 66 12.08 7.55 -4.86
C SER A 66 12.20 7.00 -6.28
N ALA A 67 12.18 5.68 -6.42
CA ALA A 67 12.29 5.03 -7.72
C ALA A 67 10.99 5.11 -8.55
N ILE A 68 9.83 5.17 -7.89
CA ILE A 68 8.54 5.10 -8.59
C ILE A 68 7.77 6.40 -8.65
N LYS A 69 8.10 7.39 -7.82
CA LYS A 69 7.31 8.64 -7.68
C LYS A 69 7.08 9.39 -8.99
N ASP A 70 8.04 9.34 -9.92
CA ASP A 70 7.94 10.06 -11.19
C ASP A 70 6.95 9.41 -12.16
N TYR A 71 6.49 8.21 -11.88
CA TYR A 71 5.44 7.52 -12.63
C TYR A 71 4.02 7.85 -12.12
N ASN A 72 3.90 8.83 -11.22
CA ASN A 72 2.63 9.28 -10.64
C ASN A 72 1.80 8.14 -10.02
N PRO A 73 2.40 7.33 -9.11
CA PRO A 73 1.66 6.21 -8.54
C PRO A 73 0.48 6.68 -7.71
N VAL A 74 -0.56 5.85 -7.70
CA VAL A 74 -1.74 6.01 -6.85
C VAL A 74 -1.61 5.05 -5.67
N ILE A 75 -1.76 5.57 -4.46
CA ILE A 75 -1.78 4.72 -3.26
C ILE A 75 -3.14 4.02 -3.19
N LEU A 76 -3.12 2.70 -3.09
CA LEU A 76 -4.32 1.87 -2.96
C LEU A 76 -4.16 1.03 -1.70
N THR A 77 -4.84 1.42 -0.64
CA THR A 77 -4.66 0.84 0.70
C THR A 77 -5.94 0.24 1.24
N GLY A 78 -5.84 -1.02 1.71
CA GLY A 78 -6.92 -1.67 2.42
C GLY A 78 -7.00 -1.18 3.86
N CYS A 79 -8.21 -0.90 4.33
CA CYS A 79 -8.44 -0.34 5.66
C CYS A 79 -9.23 -1.32 6.53
N PRO A 80 -8.93 -1.41 7.85
CA PRO A 80 -9.76 -2.17 8.75
C PRO A 80 -11.18 -1.58 8.84
N LYS A 81 -12.12 -2.42 9.22
CA LYS A 81 -13.52 -2.03 9.34
C LYS A 81 -13.70 -0.91 10.38
N GLY A 82 -14.72 -0.06 10.16
CA GLY A 82 -15.12 0.98 11.09
C GLY A 82 -14.66 2.40 10.74
N GLY A 83 -13.91 2.56 9.64
CA GLY A 83 -13.58 3.88 9.11
C GLY A 83 -12.60 4.71 9.94
N TRP A 84 -11.91 4.09 10.90
CA TRP A 84 -11.06 4.83 11.84
C TRP A 84 -9.63 5.10 11.32
N SER A 85 -9.21 4.39 10.29
CA SER A 85 -7.83 4.48 9.80
C SER A 85 -7.63 5.39 8.58
N GLU A 86 -8.69 5.70 7.85
CA GLU A 86 -8.59 6.41 6.56
C GLU A 86 -7.96 7.80 6.70
N ALA A 87 -8.42 8.59 7.66
CA ALA A 87 -7.89 9.95 7.88
C ALA A 87 -6.40 9.91 8.22
N ASP A 88 -5.99 8.96 9.07
CA ASP A 88 -4.59 8.77 9.45
C ASP A 88 -3.72 8.37 8.26
N LYS A 89 -4.20 7.44 7.44
CA LYS A 89 -3.46 7.00 6.25
C LYS A 89 -3.29 8.12 5.25
N ARG A 90 -4.33 8.92 5.04
CA ARG A 90 -4.25 10.11 4.18
C ARG A 90 -3.30 11.15 4.75
N ALA A 91 -3.30 11.37 6.06
CA ALA A 91 -2.39 12.30 6.71
C ALA A 91 -0.94 11.86 6.56
N TRP A 92 -0.66 10.57 6.75
CA TRP A 92 0.67 10.02 6.54
C TRP A 92 1.14 10.25 5.10
N CYS A 93 0.31 9.92 4.13
CA CYS A 93 0.63 10.09 2.72
C CYS A 93 0.87 11.56 2.35
N ALA A 94 0.03 12.47 2.82
CA ALA A 94 0.20 13.90 2.54
C ALA A 94 1.51 14.44 3.09
N ARG A 95 1.87 14.02 4.31
CA ARG A 95 3.11 14.46 4.96
C ARG A 95 4.35 13.84 4.33
N GLU A 96 4.33 12.52 4.06
CA GLU A 96 5.51 11.77 3.66
C GLU A 96 5.69 11.63 2.16
N LEU A 97 4.62 11.59 1.40
CA LEU A 97 4.66 11.42 -0.05
C LEU A 97 4.39 12.72 -0.81
N GLY A 98 3.56 13.58 -0.25
CA GLY A 98 3.16 14.86 -0.86
C GLY A 98 1.64 15.00 -0.97
N ALA A 99 1.17 16.23 -0.85
CA ALA A 99 -0.27 16.55 -0.86
C ALA A 99 -0.96 16.23 -2.21
N ASN A 100 -0.19 16.11 -3.29
CA ASN A 100 -0.74 15.87 -4.63
C ASN A 100 -0.81 14.38 -4.99
N VAL A 101 -0.33 13.50 -4.14
CA VAL A 101 -0.40 12.05 -4.36
C VAL A 101 -1.83 11.57 -4.12
N LYS A 102 -2.41 10.90 -5.11
CA LYS A 102 -3.75 10.35 -4.98
C LYS A 102 -3.74 9.14 -4.06
N VAL A 103 -4.67 9.11 -3.11
CA VAL A 103 -4.83 8.02 -2.15
C VAL A 103 -6.25 7.47 -2.25
N ILE A 104 -6.37 6.18 -2.46
CA ILE A 104 -7.64 5.45 -2.45
C ILE A 104 -7.65 4.53 -1.23
N THR A 105 -8.66 4.69 -0.39
CA THR A 105 -8.91 3.82 0.76
C THR A 105 -10.12 2.94 0.47
N CYS A 106 -10.01 1.65 0.76
CA CYS A 106 -11.08 0.69 0.51
C CYS A 106 -10.91 -0.54 1.39
N ASP A 107 -11.87 -1.46 1.35
CA ASP A 107 -11.64 -2.81 1.87
C ASP A 107 -10.65 -3.53 0.94
N THR A 108 -9.77 -4.35 1.51
CA THR A 108 -8.77 -5.09 0.73
C THR A 108 -9.41 -5.89 -0.41
N LYS A 109 -10.53 -6.54 -0.15
CA LYS A 109 -11.25 -7.34 -1.17
C LYS A 109 -11.74 -6.51 -2.36
N ASP A 110 -11.88 -5.20 -2.19
CA ASP A 110 -12.39 -4.29 -3.22
C ASP A 110 -11.28 -3.69 -4.10
N LYS A 111 -10.02 -3.91 -3.76
CA LYS A 111 -8.89 -3.42 -4.58
C LYS A 111 -9.02 -3.78 -6.06
N PRO A 112 -9.39 -5.02 -6.44
CA PRO A 112 -9.52 -5.37 -7.86
C PRO A 112 -10.55 -4.55 -8.63
N ASN A 113 -11.52 -3.94 -7.95
CA ASN A 113 -12.53 -3.09 -8.60
C ASN A 113 -11.93 -1.84 -9.23
N PHE A 114 -10.73 -1.43 -8.83
CA PHE A 114 -10.03 -0.28 -9.38
C PHE A 114 -9.16 -0.64 -10.58
N CYS A 115 -8.94 -1.94 -10.84
CA CYS A 115 -8.05 -2.41 -11.88
C CYS A 115 -8.66 -2.28 -13.27
N SER A 116 -7.95 -1.60 -14.17
CA SER A 116 -8.18 -1.67 -15.61
C SER A 116 -7.07 -2.49 -16.26
N GLU A 117 -7.30 -2.99 -17.47
CA GLU A 117 -6.32 -3.82 -18.19
C GLU A 117 -4.96 -3.13 -18.26
N GLY A 118 -3.92 -3.85 -17.80
CA GLY A 118 -2.55 -3.36 -17.80
C GLY A 118 -2.14 -2.57 -16.56
N ASP A 119 -3.07 -2.24 -15.66
CA ASP A 119 -2.73 -1.55 -14.41
C ASP A 119 -1.88 -2.45 -13.52
N ILE A 120 -0.89 -1.85 -12.86
CA ILE A 120 0.07 -2.56 -12.01
C ILE A 120 -0.26 -2.29 -10.55
N LEU A 121 -0.26 -3.32 -9.72
CA LEU A 121 -0.33 -3.17 -8.27
C LEU A 121 0.93 -3.75 -7.62
N ILE A 122 1.58 -2.95 -6.78
CA ILE A 122 2.64 -3.38 -5.88
C ILE A 122 2.01 -3.64 -4.52
N ASP A 123 2.04 -4.88 -4.05
CA ASP A 123 1.43 -5.29 -2.79
C ASP A 123 2.29 -6.36 -2.12
N ASP A 124 2.37 -6.35 -0.79
CA ASP A 124 3.16 -7.31 -0.02
C ASP A 124 2.42 -8.61 0.27
N ARG A 125 1.14 -8.68 -0.02
CA ARG A 125 0.28 -9.85 0.21
C ARG A 125 -0.26 -10.38 -1.11
N ASP A 126 -0.61 -11.65 -1.14
CA ASP A 126 -1.15 -12.31 -2.34
C ASP A 126 -2.67 -12.53 -2.30
N VAL A 127 -3.34 -12.01 -1.27
CA VAL A 127 -4.77 -12.24 -1.00
C VAL A 127 -5.66 -11.89 -2.19
N ILE A 128 -5.36 -10.79 -2.89
CA ILE A 128 -6.16 -10.34 -4.03
C ILE A 128 -5.45 -10.48 -5.37
N LYS A 129 -4.32 -11.18 -5.39
CA LYS A 129 -3.49 -11.32 -6.59
C LYS A 129 -4.27 -11.92 -7.76
N ASP A 130 -4.94 -13.05 -7.53
CA ASP A 130 -5.67 -13.74 -8.61
C ASP A 130 -6.84 -12.88 -9.12
N ALA A 131 -7.53 -12.19 -8.22
CA ALA A 131 -8.63 -11.30 -8.60
C ALA A 131 -8.12 -10.09 -9.41
N TRP A 132 -6.95 -9.55 -9.05
CA TRP A 132 -6.33 -8.46 -9.81
C TRP A 132 -5.94 -8.91 -11.22
N ILE A 133 -5.31 -10.09 -11.33
CA ILE A 133 -4.90 -10.67 -12.61
C ILE A 133 -6.13 -11.03 -13.47
N ALA A 134 -7.22 -11.47 -12.84
CA ALA A 134 -8.48 -11.75 -13.54
C ALA A 134 -9.07 -10.51 -14.24
N LYS A 135 -8.74 -9.31 -13.75
CA LYS A 135 -9.06 -8.02 -14.37
C LYS A 135 -8.06 -7.61 -15.45
N LYS A 136 -7.16 -8.51 -15.84
CA LYS A 136 -6.06 -8.26 -16.78
C LYS A 136 -5.05 -7.24 -16.29
N GLY A 137 -4.93 -7.07 -15.00
CA GLY A 137 -3.90 -6.29 -14.35
C GLY A 137 -2.61 -7.08 -14.17
N LYS A 138 -1.56 -6.37 -13.81
CA LYS A 138 -0.24 -6.92 -13.48
C LYS A 138 -0.01 -6.77 -11.99
N TYR A 139 0.58 -7.77 -11.36
CA TYR A 139 0.76 -7.82 -9.91
C TYR A 139 2.22 -8.03 -9.55
N ILE A 140 2.74 -7.15 -8.71
CA ILE A 140 4.09 -7.27 -8.15
C ILE A 140 3.96 -7.65 -6.68
N HIS A 141 4.21 -8.91 -6.37
CA HIS A 141 4.19 -9.41 -5.00
C HIS A 141 5.50 -9.01 -4.32
N TYR A 142 5.49 -7.87 -3.65
CA TYR A 142 6.67 -7.22 -3.09
C TYR A 142 7.10 -7.86 -1.77
N ALA A 143 8.40 -8.04 -1.60
CA ALA A 143 9.02 -8.42 -0.34
C ALA A 143 10.31 -7.64 -0.12
N GLU A 144 10.62 -7.31 1.13
CA GLU A 144 11.86 -6.63 1.49
C GLU A 144 13.09 -7.49 1.16
N GLY A 145 14.20 -6.83 0.88
CA GLY A 145 15.49 -7.47 0.65
C GLY A 145 15.89 -7.64 -0.81
N ASN A 146 15.01 -7.34 -1.76
CA ASN A 146 15.28 -7.46 -3.21
C ASN A 146 14.83 -6.21 -3.97
N LEU A 147 15.10 -5.05 -3.43
CA LEU A 147 14.60 -3.77 -3.97
C LEU A 147 14.94 -3.58 -5.45
N GLU A 148 16.19 -3.80 -5.84
CA GLU A 148 16.60 -3.64 -7.25
C GLU A 148 15.81 -4.54 -8.20
N TYR A 149 15.59 -5.79 -7.81
CA TYR A 149 14.79 -6.73 -8.58
C TYR A 149 13.37 -6.19 -8.80
N TYR A 150 12.73 -5.72 -7.75
CA TYR A 150 11.36 -5.20 -7.85
C TYR A 150 11.27 -3.91 -8.64
N ILE A 151 12.23 -3.00 -8.51
CA ILE A 151 12.28 -1.79 -9.32
C ILE A 151 12.35 -2.14 -10.80
N LYS A 152 13.21 -3.09 -11.19
CA LYS A 152 13.32 -3.55 -12.57
C LYS A 152 12.03 -4.21 -13.06
N GLU A 153 11.37 -5.00 -12.22
CA GLU A 153 10.09 -5.62 -12.56
C GLU A 153 8.99 -4.57 -12.78
N ILE A 154 8.95 -3.55 -11.95
CA ILE A 154 8.00 -2.44 -12.10
C ILE A 154 8.25 -1.70 -13.43
N GLU A 155 9.50 -1.31 -13.68
CA GLU A 155 9.88 -0.58 -14.88
C GLU A 155 9.59 -1.38 -16.16
N ARG A 156 9.83 -2.68 -16.12
CA ARG A 156 9.56 -3.57 -17.27
C ARG A 156 8.08 -3.65 -17.60
N ASN A 157 7.19 -3.49 -16.64
CA ASN A 157 5.75 -3.62 -16.80
C ASN A 157 5.01 -2.28 -17.02
N LEU A 158 5.72 -1.18 -16.93
CA LEU A 158 5.16 0.15 -17.18
C LEU A 158 4.88 0.45 -18.65
#